data_e254e8a76e2ed942b1b23e284886786c
#
_entry.id   e254e8a76e2ed942b1b23e284886786c
#
_cell.length_a   1.000
_cell.length_b   1.000
_cell.length_c   1.000
_cell.angle_alpha   90.00
_cell.angle_beta   90.00
_cell.angle_gamma   90.00
#
_symmetry.space_group_name_H-M   'P 1'
#
loop_
_entity.id
_entity.type
_entity.pdbx_description
1 polymer ?
#
loop_
_entity_poly.entity_id
_entity_poly.type
_entity_poly.pdbx_seq_one_letter_code
_entity_poly.pdbx_strand_id
1 'polypeptide(L)'
;MRSRLACLLAVLALMTCCSTDPPKNITNGCDIFEDKSGWYRDASRAFEKWGVTIHVQLAIIYQESRFVDDAKPPRDHILWVIPWGRVSSAYGYAQAKDSTWDWYIEKTGNRGADRDDFADAVDFIGWYGSMSHQMLGISKSDAYSQYLAYHEGQGGYQRKSYQNKPWLIKVASKVNARALSYQNQLASCADDLDSGWSLWPF
;
A
#
# COMPACT_ATOMS: atom_id res chain seq x y z
N MET A 1 43.86 25.69 11.50
CA MET A 1 43.46 24.28 11.41
C MET A 1 42.15 23.92 12.15
N ARG A 2 41.63 24.75 13.08
CA ARG A 2 40.39 24.47 13.85
C ARG A 2 39.06 24.74 13.10
N SER A 3 39.07 25.54 12.05
CA SER A 3 37.85 25.93 11.30
C SER A 3 37.39 24.90 10.28
N ARG A 4 38.27 24.03 9.76
CA ARG A 4 37.90 22.99 8.77
C ARG A 4 37.31 21.73 9.38
N LEU A 5 37.55 21.48 10.67
CA LEU A 5 37.01 20.34 11.38
C LEU A 5 35.52 20.54 11.80
N ALA A 6 35.12 21.79 12.03
CA ALA A 6 33.75 22.15 12.40
C ALA A 6 32.77 21.99 11.23
N CYS A 7 33.19 22.23 9.98
CA CYS A 7 32.35 22.05 8.79
C CYS A 7 32.11 20.58 8.44
N LEU A 8 33.04 19.67 8.75
CA LEU A 8 32.90 18.24 8.47
C LEU A 8 31.89 17.55 9.43
N LEU A 9 31.76 18.03 10.67
CA LEU A 9 30.78 17.51 11.63
C LEU A 9 29.35 17.95 11.35
N ALA A 10 29.13 19.09 10.68
CA ALA A 10 27.79 19.59 10.34
C ALA A 10 27.15 18.83 9.15
N VAL A 11 27.92 18.18 8.29
CA VAL A 11 27.41 17.44 7.12
C VAL A 11 26.95 16.03 7.49
N LEU A 12 27.39 15.47 8.61
CA LEU A 12 27.05 14.09 9.03
C LEU A 12 25.68 14.00 9.73
N ALA A 13 25.04 15.11 10.04
CA ALA A 13 23.78 15.13 10.82
C ALA A 13 22.49 15.13 9.97
N LEU A 14 22.58 15.02 8.63
CA LEU A 14 21.44 15.14 7.73
C LEU A 14 21.00 13.84 7.04
N MET A 15 21.50 12.70 7.49
CA MET A 15 20.99 11.39 7.07
C MET A 15 19.93 10.87 8.08
N THR A 16 18.95 11.70 8.44
CA THR A 16 17.73 11.16 9.05
C THR A 16 16.97 10.46 7.92
N CYS A 17 17.06 9.14 7.92
CA CYS A 17 16.15 8.28 7.14
C CYS A 17 14.74 8.67 7.56
N CYS A 18 13.99 9.37 6.68
CA CYS A 18 12.59 9.71 6.91
C CYS A 18 11.74 8.47 6.71
N SER A 19 11.83 7.51 7.64
CA SER A 19 10.77 6.51 7.81
C SER A 19 9.55 7.23 8.34
N THR A 20 8.41 7.09 7.68
CA THR A 20 7.16 7.67 8.14
C THR A 20 6.46 6.68 9.05
N ASP A 21 6.35 6.99 10.35
CA ASP A 21 5.60 6.15 11.28
C ASP A 21 4.18 5.85 10.74
N PRO A 22 3.65 4.65 10.97
CA PRO A 22 2.26 4.34 10.63
C PRO A 22 1.27 5.34 11.29
N PRO A 23 0.07 5.54 10.71
CA PRO A 23 -0.97 6.33 11.35
C PRO A 23 -1.29 5.82 12.75
N LYS A 24 -1.56 6.73 13.70
CA LYS A 24 -1.82 6.39 15.11
C LYS A 24 -3.02 5.46 15.28
N ASN A 25 -4.05 5.64 14.47
CA ASN A 25 -5.22 4.78 14.45
C ASN A 25 -5.48 4.22 13.03
N ILE A 26 -4.85 3.11 12.72
CA ILE A 26 -5.01 2.43 11.43
C ILE A 26 -6.35 1.69 11.28
N THR A 27 -7.24 1.75 12.27
CA THR A 27 -8.53 1.07 12.22
C THR A 27 -9.68 1.99 11.80
N ASN A 28 -9.43 3.29 11.71
CA ASN A 28 -10.38 4.30 11.29
C ASN A 28 -9.86 5.04 10.05
N GLY A 29 -10.65 5.03 8.96
CA GLY A 29 -10.26 5.65 7.69
C GLY A 29 -10.13 7.18 7.77
N CYS A 30 -10.97 7.85 8.56
CA CYS A 30 -10.86 9.29 8.78
C CYS A 30 -9.58 9.64 9.54
N ASP A 31 -9.31 8.94 10.66
CA ASP A 31 -8.13 9.19 11.50
C ASP A 31 -6.82 8.96 10.72
N ILE A 32 -6.81 7.99 9.78
CA ILE A 32 -5.65 7.76 8.88
C ILE A 32 -5.35 9.03 8.08
N PHE A 33 -6.35 9.62 7.48
CA PHE A 33 -6.16 10.79 6.61
C PHE A 33 -5.99 12.09 7.38
N GLU A 34 -6.54 12.20 8.56
CA GLU A 34 -6.29 13.32 9.48
C GLU A 34 -4.84 13.31 9.99
N ASP A 35 -4.31 12.14 10.37
CA ASP A 35 -2.93 11.99 10.87
C ASP A 35 -1.89 12.13 9.75
N LYS A 36 -2.22 11.71 8.53
CA LYS A 36 -1.34 11.74 7.35
C LYS A 36 -1.87 12.70 6.28
N SER A 37 -1.55 13.98 6.46
CA SER A 37 -1.95 15.01 5.51
C SER A 37 -1.41 14.70 4.10
N GLY A 38 -2.29 14.77 3.10
CA GLY A 38 -1.95 14.45 1.72
C GLY A 38 -2.30 13.03 1.29
N TRP A 39 -2.41 12.05 2.18
CA TRP A 39 -2.74 10.67 1.82
C TRP A 39 -4.14 10.51 1.21
N TYR A 40 -5.12 11.31 1.68
CA TYR A 40 -6.44 11.31 1.06
C TYR A 40 -6.38 11.75 -0.40
N ARG A 41 -5.63 12.80 -0.68
CA ARG A 41 -5.38 13.28 -2.05
C ARG A 41 -4.74 12.21 -2.92
N ASP A 42 -3.73 11.53 -2.41
CA ASP A 42 -2.99 10.55 -3.17
C ASP A 42 -3.85 9.32 -3.46
N ALA A 43 -4.63 8.85 -2.47
CA ALA A 43 -5.62 7.78 -2.65
C ALA A 43 -6.76 8.18 -3.61
N SER A 44 -7.23 9.45 -3.56
CA SER A 44 -8.23 9.99 -4.48
C SER A 44 -7.72 10.05 -5.91
N ARG A 45 -6.49 10.50 -6.13
CA ARG A 45 -5.84 10.49 -7.46
C ARG A 45 -5.73 9.07 -8.03
N ALA A 46 -5.35 8.10 -7.20
CA ALA A 46 -5.30 6.71 -7.62
C ALA A 46 -6.70 6.18 -7.95
N PHE A 47 -7.73 6.57 -7.18
CA PHE A 47 -9.12 6.24 -7.48
C PHE A 47 -9.58 6.86 -8.82
N GLU A 48 -9.35 8.15 -9.04
CA GLU A 48 -9.70 8.84 -10.28
C GLU A 48 -9.05 8.18 -11.50
N LYS A 49 -7.78 7.81 -11.38
CA LYS A 49 -7.00 7.22 -12.47
C LYS A 49 -7.38 5.77 -12.77
N TRP A 50 -7.60 4.96 -11.73
CA TRP A 50 -7.76 3.51 -11.87
C TRP A 50 -9.16 2.98 -11.55
N GLY A 51 -9.94 3.73 -10.79
CA GLY A 51 -11.31 3.41 -10.40
C GLY A 51 -11.43 2.42 -9.24
N VAL A 52 -10.31 1.94 -8.66
CA VAL A 52 -10.35 1.11 -7.44
C VAL A 52 -10.62 2.01 -6.25
N THR A 53 -11.70 1.70 -5.52
CA THR A 53 -12.19 2.58 -4.45
C THR A 53 -11.20 2.73 -3.29
N ILE A 54 -11.17 3.92 -2.66
CA ILE A 54 -10.22 4.26 -1.59
C ILE A 54 -10.26 3.24 -0.45
N HIS A 55 -11.46 2.82 -0.02
CA HIS A 55 -11.60 1.84 1.06
C HIS A 55 -10.99 0.47 0.73
N VAL A 56 -10.98 0.07 -0.55
CA VAL A 56 -10.30 -1.16 -1.01
C VAL A 56 -8.79 -0.97 -0.97
N GLN A 57 -8.27 0.18 -1.44
CA GLN A 57 -6.85 0.50 -1.38
C GLN A 57 -6.33 0.44 0.06
N LEU A 58 -7.00 1.14 1.00
CA LEU A 58 -6.63 1.14 2.42
C LEU A 58 -6.70 -0.26 3.06
N ALA A 59 -7.73 -1.05 2.73
CA ALA A 59 -7.88 -2.38 3.30
C ALA A 59 -6.78 -3.35 2.84
N ILE A 60 -6.30 -3.22 1.61
CA ILE A 60 -5.15 -3.98 1.10
C ILE A 60 -3.88 -3.55 1.85
N ILE A 61 -3.57 -2.25 1.95
CA ILE A 61 -2.40 -1.75 2.68
C ILE A 61 -2.46 -2.20 4.16
N TYR A 62 -3.63 -2.09 4.79
CA TYR A 62 -3.81 -2.59 6.16
C TYR A 62 -3.44 -4.05 6.30
N GLN A 63 -3.83 -4.90 5.35
CA GLN A 63 -3.55 -6.33 5.40
C GLN A 63 -2.07 -6.63 5.11
N GLU A 64 -1.46 -5.92 4.16
CA GLU A 64 -0.10 -6.20 3.69
C GLU A 64 0.97 -5.69 4.64
N SER A 65 0.89 -4.43 5.07
CA SER A 65 1.96 -3.78 5.82
C SER A 65 1.53 -3.15 7.15
N ARG A 66 0.23 -3.05 7.45
CA ARG A 66 -0.27 -2.22 8.56
C ARG A 66 0.17 -0.77 8.45
N PHE A 67 0.29 -0.25 7.24
CA PHE A 67 0.78 1.10 6.94
C PHE A 67 2.24 1.33 7.36
N VAL A 68 3.04 0.28 7.48
CA VAL A 68 4.49 0.38 7.66
C VAL A 68 5.14 0.55 6.29
N ASP A 69 5.86 1.65 6.10
CA ASP A 69 6.46 2.04 4.81
C ASP A 69 7.55 1.07 4.35
N ASP A 70 8.43 0.66 5.24
CA ASP A 70 9.56 -0.24 4.96
C ASP A 70 9.29 -1.71 5.31
N ALA A 71 8.01 -2.10 5.41
CA ALA A 71 7.62 -3.46 5.77
C ALA A 71 8.29 -4.51 4.88
N LYS A 72 8.79 -5.56 5.51
CA LYS A 72 9.54 -6.64 4.87
C LYS A 72 9.09 -7.99 5.41
N PRO A 73 9.00 -9.05 4.56
CA PRO A 73 8.75 -10.40 5.05
C PRO A 73 9.80 -10.85 6.07
N PRO A 74 9.42 -11.76 6.99
CA PRO A 74 10.37 -12.34 7.92
C PRO A 74 11.53 -13.00 7.17
N ARG A 75 12.68 -13.06 7.82
CA ARG A 75 13.85 -13.79 7.32
C ARG A 75 13.70 -15.28 7.64
N ASP A 76 14.05 -16.13 6.69
CA ASP A 76 14.30 -17.54 6.98
C ASP A 76 15.56 -17.69 7.82
N HIS A 77 15.62 -18.78 8.60
CA HIS A 77 16.80 -19.13 9.39
C HIS A 77 17.27 -20.53 9.02
N ILE A 78 18.57 -20.65 8.67
CA ILE A 78 19.23 -21.95 8.59
C ILE A 78 19.62 -22.37 10.00
N LEU A 79 19.34 -23.65 10.35
CA LEU A 79 19.63 -24.22 11.65
C LEU A 79 19.05 -23.43 12.83
N TRP A 80 17.89 -22.74 12.60
CA TRP A 80 17.15 -21.95 13.61
C TRP A 80 17.86 -20.71 14.14
N VAL A 81 19.15 -20.49 13.80
CA VAL A 81 19.98 -19.43 14.39
C VAL A 81 20.68 -18.54 13.36
N ILE A 82 20.90 -18.99 12.11
CA ILE A 82 21.61 -18.21 11.10
C ILE A 82 20.56 -17.58 10.16
N PRO A 83 20.43 -16.22 10.12
CA PRO A 83 19.53 -15.57 9.17
C PRO A 83 19.96 -15.90 7.74
N TRP A 84 19.04 -16.50 6.98
CA TRP A 84 19.26 -16.83 5.57
C TRP A 84 18.21 -16.18 4.73
N GLY A 85 18.57 -15.27 3.89
CA GLY A 85 17.68 -14.65 2.92
C GLY A 85 16.28 -14.26 3.42
N ARG A 86 15.44 -13.73 2.54
CA ARG A 86 14.02 -13.49 2.79
C ARG A 86 13.18 -14.48 1.99
N VAL A 87 12.06 -14.91 2.55
CA VAL A 87 11.10 -15.81 1.90
C VAL A 87 10.53 -15.20 0.60
N SER A 88 10.57 -13.87 0.50
CA SER A 88 9.99 -13.12 -0.63
C SER A 88 10.70 -11.78 -0.80
N SER A 89 10.67 -11.24 -2.03
CA SER A 89 11.10 -9.88 -2.36
C SER A 89 10.03 -8.80 -2.08
N ALA A 90 8.92 -9.16 -1.44
CA ALA A 90 7.86 -8.23 -1.07
C ALA A 90 8.41 -7.10 -0.19
N TYR A 91 7.97 -5.84 -0.46
CA TYR A 91 8.47 -4.67 0.23
C TYR A 91 7.43 -3.54 0.26
N GLY A 92 7.52 -2.70 1.30
CA GLY A 92 6.81 -1.45 1.41
C GLY A 92 5.33 -1.59 1.76
N TYR A 93 4.58 -0.52 1.60
CA TYR A 93 3.15 -0.44 1.93
C TYR A 93 2.31 -1.54 1.28
N ALA A 94 2.53 -1.78 -0.01
CA ALA A 94 1.75 -2.70 -0.83
C ALA A 94 2.29 -4.13 -0.83
N GLN A 95 3.44 -4.40 -0.20
CA GLN A 95 4.12 -5.71 -0.22
C GLN A 95 4.28 -6.27 -1.64
N ALA A 96 4.45 -5.39 -2.63
CA ALA A 96 4.68 -5.79 -4.01
C ALA A 96 6.03 -6.51 -4.14
N LYS A 97 6.03 -7.64 -4.87
CA LYS A 97 7.26 -8.35 -5.25
C LYS A 97 7.99 -7.60 -6.35
N ASP A 98 9.33 -7.76 -6.44
CA ASP A 98 10.15 -7.08 -7.45
C ASP A 98 9.57 -7.25 -8.85
N SER A 99 9.30 -8.48 -9.28
CA SER A 99 8.78 -8.75 -10.64
C SER A 99 7.41 -8.11 -10.92
N THR A 100 6.56 -7.96 -9.88
CA THR A 100 5.24 -7.32 -10.04
C THR A 100 5.38 -5.80 -10.07
N TRP A 101 6.32 -5.25 -9.30
CA TRP A 101 6.65 -3.84 -9.30
C TRP A 101 7.29 -3.42 -10.63
N ASP A 102 8.25 -4.20 -11.14
CA ASP A 102 8.87 -3.98 -12.45
C ASP A 102 7.81 -4.00 -13.57
N TRP A 103 6.85 -4.92 -13.51
CA TRP A 103 5.73 -4.96 -14.44
C TRP A 103 4.86 -3.71 -14.37
N TYR A 104 4.56 -3.22 -13.16
CA TYR A 104 3.86 -1.94 -12.97
C TYR A 104 4.63 -0.77 -13.60
N ILE A 105 5.93 -0.65 -13.30
CA ILE A 105 6.80 0.39 -13.89
C ILE A 105 6.80 0.31 -15.43
N GLU A 106 6.94 -0.89 -15.97
CA GLU A 106 6.92 -1.09 -17.43
C GLU A 106 5.59 -0.62 -18.06
N LYS A 107 4.47 -0.97 -17.44
CA LYS A 107 3.13 -0.67 -17.99
C LYS A 107 2.70 0.78 -17.80
N THR A 108 3.13 1.43 -16.75
CA THR A 108 2.72 2.80 -16.43
C THR A 108 3.73 3.85 -16.83
N GLY A 109 4.99 3.47 -17.03
CA GLY A 109 6.12 4.38 -17.27
C GLY A 109 6.58 5.14 -16.02
N ASN A 110 6.04 4.83 -14.83
CA ASN A 110 6.38 5.51 -13.57
C ASN A 110 7.72 5.03 -13.00
N ARG A 111 8.82 5.41 -13.68
CA ARG A 111 10.18 4.96 -13.34
C ARG A 111 10.72 5.51 -12.02
N GLY A 112 10.07 6.52 -11.46
CA GLY A 112 10.47 7.14 -10.20
C GLY A 112 9.69 6.61 -8.99
N ALA A 113 8.80 5.62 -9.18
CA ALA A 113 7.96 5.11 -8.12
C ALA A 113 8.75 4.28 -7.10
N ASP A 114 8.44 4.50 -5.82
CA ASP A 114 9.03 3.81 -4.67
C ASP A 114 7.96 3.03 -3.88
N ARG A 115 8.30 1.81 -3.43
CA ARG A 115 7.35 0.94 -2.70
C ARG A 115 7.09 1.38 -1.26
N ASP A 116 7.94 2.23 -0.70
CA ASP A 116 7.83 2.86 0.60
C ASP A 116 7.22 4.29 0.55
N ASP A 117 6.90 4.79 -0.64
CA ASP A 117 6.06 5.96 -0.82
C ASP A 117 4.57 5.59 -0.87
N PHE A 118 3.74 6.30 -0.08
CA PHE A 118 2.30 5.99 0.00
C PHE A 118 1.56 6.29 -1.30
N ALA A 119 1.89 7.41 -1.97
CA ALA A 119 1.24 7.79 -3.22
C ALA A 119 1.50 6.76 -4.33
N ASP A 120 2.73 6.27 -4.43
CA ASP A 120 3.11 5.23 -5.37
C ASP A 120 2.48 3.88 -5.02
N ALA A 121 2.38 3.56 -3.74
CA ALA A 121 1.75 2.33 -3.28
C ALA A 121 0.25 2.28 -3.61
N VAL A 122 -0.50 3.37 -3.40
CA VAL A 122 -1.93 3.43 -3.77
C VAL A 122 -2.13 3.48 -5.28
N ASP A 123 -1.24 4.13 -6.05
CA ASP A 123 -1.27 4.09 -7.51
C ASP A 123 -1.03 2.66 -8.03
N PHE A 124 -0.06 1.94 -7.45
CA PHE A 124 0.20 0.54 -7.76
C PHE A 124 -1.01 -0.37 -7.44
N ILE A 125 -1.61 -0.24 -6.26
CA ILE A 125 -2.80 -1.04 -5.88
C ILE A 125 -3.97 -0.73 -6.80
N GLY A 126 -4.18 0.55 -7.13
CA GLY A 126 -5.18 1.00 -8.09
C GLY A 126 -4.98 0.39 -9.48
N TRP A 127 -3.75 0.46 -9.99
CA TRP A 127 -3.38 -0.15 -11.27
C TRP A 127 -3.61 -1.66 -11.26
N TYR A 128 -3.12 -2.37 -10.25
CA TYR A 128 -3.23 -3.82 -10.16
C TYR A 128 -4.70 -4.29 -10.07
N GLY A 129 -5.51 -3.59 -9.28
CA GLY A 129 -6.95 -3.85 -9.20
C GLY A 129 -7.70 -3.54 -10.49
N SER A 130 -7.29 -2.50 -11.22
CA SER A 130 -7.81 -2.19 -12.56
C SER A 130 -7.45 -3.30 -13.57
N MET A 131 -6.22 -3.83 -13.53
CA MET A 131 -5.83 -4.99 -14.33
C MET A 131 -6.65 -6.24 -13.98
N SER A 132 -6.90 -6.47 -12.69
CA SER A 132 -7.78 -7.58 -12.24
C SER A 132 -9.21 -7.41 -12.74
N HIS A 133 -9.73 -6.17 -12.78
CA HIS A 133 -11.02 -5.88 -13.39
C HIS A 133 -11.04 -6.20 -14.89
N GLN A 134 -10.03 -5.73 -15.63
CA GLN A 134 -9.96 -5.92 -17.08
C GLN A 134 -9.81 -7.39 -17.48
N MET A 135 -9.00 -8.15 -16.75
CA MET A 135 -8.68 -9.53 -17.10
C MET A 135 -9.69 -10.56 -16.58
N LEU A 136 -10.34 -10.26 -15.45
CA LEU A 136 -11.14 -11.23 -14.68
C LEU A 136 -12.59 -10.78 -14.44
N GLY A 137 -12.96 -9.53 -14.79
CA GLY A 137 -14.28 -8.98 -14.54
C GLY A 137 -14.57 -8.67 -13.06
N ILE A 138 -13.55 -8.66 -12.19
CA ILE A 138 -13.73 -8.36 -10.76
C ILE A 138 -14.14 -6.89 -10.60
N SER A 139 -15.20 -6.62 -9.82
CA SER A 139 -15.57 -5.25 -9.49
C SER A 139 -14.43 -4.53 -8.77
N LYS A 140 -14.19 -3.26 -9.13
CA LYS A 140 -13.16 -2.40 -8.52
C LYS A 140 -13.45 -2.03 -7.07
N SER A 141 -14.69 -2.25 -6.60
CA SER A 141 -15.13 -2.07 -5.22
C SER A 141 -15.28 -3.39 -4.43
N ASP A 142 -15.07 -4.56 -5.08
CA ASP A 142 -15.12 -5.86 -4.42
C ASP A 142 -13.78 -6.19 -3.75
N ALA A 143 -13.62 -5.77 -2.50
CA ALA A 143 -12.39 -5.97 -1.75
C ALA A 143 -12.03 -7.46 -1.55
N TYR A 144 -13.04 -8.35 -1.46
CA TYR A 144 -12.80 -9.77 -1.29
C TYR A 144 -12.12 -10.38 -2.51
N SER A 145 -12.72 -10.22 -3.68
CA SER A 145 -12.20 -10.79 -4.93
C SER A 145 -10.94 -10.08 -5.40
N GLN A 146 -10.84 -8.74 -5.19
CA GLN A 146 -9.63 -7.97 -5.45
C GLN A 146 -8.45 -8.50 -4.62
N TYR A 147 -8.65 -8.76 -3.32
CA TYR A 147 -7.58 -9.29 -2.48
C TYR A 147 -7.18 -10.72 -2.87
N LEU A 148 -8.12 -11.58 -3.22
CA LEU A 148 -7.80 -12.93 -3.73
C LEU A 148 -6.93 -12.87 -5.00
N ALA A 149 -7.30 -11.98 -5.94
CA ALA A 149 -6.51 -11.78 -7.16
C ALA A 149 -5.16 -11.12 -6.89
N TYR A 150 -5.09 -10.21 -5.90
CA TYR A 150 -3.85 -9.58 -5.45
C TYR A 150 -2.85 -10.61 -4.93
N HIS A 151 -3.31 -11.51 -4.07
CA HIS A 151 -2.45 -12.52 -3.45
C HIS A 151 -2.04 -13.66 -4.41
N GLU A 152 -3.00 -14.18 -5.20
CA GLU A 152 -2.77 -15.33 -6.10
C GLU A 152 -2.18 -14.94 -7.46
N GLY A 153 -2.21 -13.65 -7.80
CA GLY A 153 -2.07 -13.18 -9.16
C GLY A 153 -3.32 -13.47 -10.00
N GLN A 154 -3.51 -12.73 -11.11
CA GLN A 154 -4.67 -12.87 -11.98
C GLN A 154 -4.82 -14.30 -12.51
N GLY A 155 -3.72 -14.93 -12.92
CA GLY A 155 -3.74 -16.33 -13.38
C GLY A 155 -4.10 -17.34 -12.30
N GLY A 156 -3.65 -17.12 -11.06
CA GLY A 156 -4.02 -17.97 -9.92
C GLY A 156 -5.51 -17.82 -9.57
N TYR A 157 -6.02 -16.61 -9.56
CA TYR A 157 -7.44 -16.34 -9.34
C TYR A 157 -8.30 -17.01 -10.42
N GLN A 158 -7.94 -16.87 -11.69
CA GLN A 158 -8.65 -17.49 -12.82
C GLN A 158 -8.73 -19.01 -12.68
N ARG A 159 -7.64 -19.65 -12.25
CA ARG A 159 -7.61 -21.10 -11.97
C ARG A 159 -8.25 -21.47 -10.63
N LYS A 160 -8.74 -20.51 -9.87
CA LYS A 160 -9.34 -20.69 -8.54
C LYS A 160 -8.42 -21.36 -7.52
N SER A 161 -7.09 -21.14 -7.63
CA SER A 161 -6.09 -21.76 -6.73
C SER A 161 -6.32 -21.43 -5.25
N TYR A 162 -6.97 -20.31 -4.97
CA TYR A 162 -7.36 -19.89 -3.61
C TYR A 162 -8.34 -20.86 -2.92
N GLN A 163 -9.12 -21.66 -3.70
CA GLN A 163 -10.09 -22.63 -3.12
C GLN A 163 -9.39 -23.69 -2.27
N ASN A 164 -8.13 -24.01 -2.59
CA ASN A 164 -7.32 -24.95 -1.83
C ASN A 164 -6.57 -24.30 -0.66
N LYS A 165 -6.89 -23.01 -0.35
CA LYS A 165 -6.24 -22.21 0.70
C LYS A 165 -7.28 -21.61 1.64
N PRO A 166 -7.90 -22.40 2.55
CA PRO A 166 -8.94 -21.89 3.46
C PRO A 166 -8.48 -20.69 4.29
N TRP A 167 -7.19 -20.63 4.62
CA TRP A 167 -6.61 -19.49 5.31
C TRP A 167 -6.68 -18.21 4.49
N LEU A 168 -6.44 -18.28 3.16
CA LEU A 168 -6.50 -17.11 2.28
C LEU A 168 -7.94 -16.61 2.11
N ILE A 169 -8.90 -17.53 1.98
CA ILE A 169 -10.34 -17.20 1.98
C ILE A 169 -10.71 -16.44 3.25
N LYS A 170 -10.24 -16.90 4.42
CA LYS A 170 -10.46 -16.23 5.69
C LYS A 170 -9.81 -14.84 5.75
N VAL A 171 -8.61 -14.69 5.19
CA VAL A 171 -7.93 -13.37 5.10
C VAL A 171 -8.70 -12.44 4.18
N ALA A 172 -9.10 -12.89 2.98
CA ALA A 172 -9.89 -12.08 2.05
C ALA A 172 -11.23 -11.61 2.68
N SER A 173 -11.88 -12.47 3.47
CA SER A 173 -13.08 -12.08 4.21
C SER A 173 -12.80 -10.97 5.26
N LYS A 174 -11.64 -11.01 5.92
CA LYS A 174 -11.21 -9.94 6.85
C LYS A 174 -10.90 -8.63 6.11
N VAL A 175 -10.26 -8.71 4.95
CA VAL A 175 -10.00 -7.54 4.10
C VAL A 175 -11.31 -6.90 3.67
N ASN A 176 -12.28 -7.71 3.24
CA ASN A 176 -13.61 -7.20 2.88
C ASN A 176 -14.33 -6.53 4.07
N ALA A 177 -14.31 -7.14 5.24
CA ALA A 177 -14.89 -6.52 6.44
C ALA A 177 -14.20 -5.20 6.81
N ARG A 178 -12.87 -5.13 6.65
CA ARG A 178 -12.09 -3.90 6.86
C ARG A 178 -12.45 -2.82 5.83
N ALA A 179 -12.56 -3.19 4.56
CA ALA A 179 -12.97 -2.27 3.49
C ALA A 179 -14.36 -1.68 3.74
N LEU A 180 -15.33 -2.49 4.14
CA LEU A 180 -16.67 -2.02 4.50
C LEU A 180 -16.65 -1.08 5.72
N SER A 181 -15.80 -1.36 6.72
CA SER A 181 -15.62 -0.46 7.86
C SER A 181 -15.06 0.89 7.42
N TYR A 182 -14.00 0.90 6.60
CA TYR A 182 -13.43 2.13 6.05
C TYR A 182 -14.44 2.89 5.17
N GLN A 183 -15.20 2.19 4.33
CA GLN A 183 -16.23 2.80 3.50
C GLN A 183 -17.24 3.59 4.33
N ASN A 184 -17.76 2.97 5.40
CA ASN A 184 -18.72 3.61 6.30
C ASN A 184 -18.12 4.80 7.06
N GLN A 185 -16.87 4.69 7.51
CA GLN A 185 -16.17 5.77 8.20
C GLN A 185 -15.93 6.95 7.27
N LEU A 186 -15.36 6.71 6.08
CA LEU A 186 -15.06 7.75 5.10
C LEU A 186 -16.33 8.49 4.63
N ALA A 187 -17.48 7.83 4.58
CA ALA A 187 -18.75 8.48 4.26
C ALA A 187 -19.13 9.58 5.28
N SER A 188 -18.59 9.54 6.51
CA SER A 188 -18.87 10.55 7.54
C SER A 188 -17.90 11.73 7.56
N CYS A 189 -16.76 11.65 6.91
CA CYS A 189 -15.72 12.69 6.91
C CYS A 189 -15.25 13.12 5.50
N ALA A 190 -15.86 12.59 4.44
CA ALA A 190 -15.44 12.88 3.06
C ALA A 190 -15.48 14.38 2.76
N ASP A 191 -16.56 15.07 3.15
CA ASP A 191 -16.73 16.50 2.90
C ASP A 191 -15.64 17.35 3.59
N ASP A 192 -15.22 16.96 4.79
CA ASP A 192 -14.16 17.63 5.54
C ASP A 192 -12.79 17.39 4.90
N LEU A 193 -12.54 16.16 4.45
CA LEU A 193 -11.30 15.81 3.76
C LEU A 193 -11.18 16.50 2.40
N ASP A 194 -12.28 16.64 1.65
CA ASP A 194 -12.32 17.37 0.38
C ASP A 194 -12.19 18.88 0.57
N SER A 195 -12.80 19.46 1.63
CA SER A 195 -12.74 20.90 1.90
C SER A 195 -11.36 21.38 2.32
N GLY A 196 -10.58 20.54 2.97
CA GLY A 196 -9.17 20.79 3.30
C GLY A 196 -8.29 21.05 2.08
N TRP A 197 -8.75 20.64 0.90
CA TRP A 197 -8.10 20.84 -0.41
C TRP A 197 -8.34 22.20 -1.01
N SER A 198 -9.52 22.75 -0.79
CA SER A 198 -9.94 24.02 -1.40
C SER A 198 -9.27 25.25 -0.76
N LEU A 199 -8.56 25.08 0.36
CA LEU A 199 -7.94 26.16 1.12
C LEU A 199 -6.45 26.43 0.79
N TRP A 200 -5.83 25.68 -0.15
CA TRP A 200 -4.48 26.01 -0.62
C TRP A 200 -4.58 26.82 -1.92
N PRO A 201 -4.26 28.11 -1.88
CA PRO A 201 -4.11 28.90 -3.10
C PRO A 201 -2.85 28.39 -3.84
N PHE A 202 -2.99 28.11 -5.13
CA PHE A 202 -1.89 27.86 -6.05
C PHE A 202 -0.94 29.06 -6.13
#